data_132fae7cbdef859c3e6aaeb32de219e5
#
_entry.id   132fae7cbdef859c3e6aaeb32de219e5
#
_cell.length_a   1.000
_cell.length_b   1.000
_cell.length_c   1.000
_cell.angle_alpha   90.00
_cell.angle_beta   90.00
_cell.angle_gamma   90.00
#
_symmetry.space_group_name_H-M   'P 1'
#
loop_
_entity.id
_entity.type
_entity.pdbx_description
1 polymer ?
#
loop_
_entity_poly.entity_id
_entity_poly.type
_entity_poly.pdbx_seq_one_letter_code
_entity_poly.pdbx_strand_id
1 'polypeptide(L)'
;MSRPDDVNGSNDIIVRMENDELVFEKLLAIHKNLHGENIRFQLSEESDGTKRLWDLIPALAKLKKGQGTVFVIDELDRSLHTQLPEWLLKYFLDVCHADSRNQLIFTTHDVNILTQDLFRRDELWGIDKNPDGASILYSFRDFKKIRSDRNIRKVYLNGLMGAVPTIL
;
A
#
# COMPACT_ATOMS: atom_id res chain seq x y z
N MET A 1 12.53 5.88 41.30
CA MET A 1 13.40 6.13 40.13
C MET A 1 13.26 4.92 39.24
N SER A 2 12.17 4.87 38.46
CA SER A 2 11.77 3.74 37.62
C SER A 2 12.43 3.93 36.25
N ARG A 3 13.11 2.89 35.74
CA ARG A 3 13.75 2.88 34.42
C ARG A 3 12.70 3.01 33.31
N PRO A 4 12.98 3.73 32.23
CA PRO A 4 12.12 3.76 31.04
C PRO A 4 12.51 2.57 30.13
N ASP A 5 12.21 1.36 30.57
CA ASP A 5 12.42 0.15 29.75
C ASP A 5 11.04 -0.38 29.35
N ASP A 6 10.42 0.25 28.37
CA ASP A 6 9.34 -0.31 27.53
C ASP A 6 9.02 0.64 26.36
N VAL A 7 10.07 1.05 25.65
CA VAL A 7 9.88 1.61 24.30
C VAL A 7 9.85 0.43 23.32
N ASN A 8 8.81 -0.38 23.43
CA ASN A 8 8.39 -1.22 22.32
C ASN A 8 7.99 -0.26 21.19
N GLY A 9 8.68 -0.34 20.06
CA GLY A 9 8.58 0.59 18.94
C GLY A 9 7.19 0.70 18.33
N SER A 10 6.26 1.31 19.03
CA SER A 10 5.00 1.75 18.47
C SER A 10 5.23 3.15 17.87
N ASN A 11 4.94 3.30 16.58
CA ASN A 11 4.97 4.57 15.84
C ASN A 11 3.98 5.64 16.40
N ASP A 12 3.49 5.46 17.62
CA ASP A 12 2.40 6.22 18.23
C ASP A 12 2.90 7.40 19.05
N ILE A 13 4.22 7.49 19.30
CA ILE A 13 4.81 8.55 20.11
C ILE A 13 5.68 9.44 19.23
N ILE A 14 5.33 10.72 19.17
CA ILE A 14 6.14 11.74 18.52
C ILE A 14 6.89 12.49 19.63
N VAL A 15 8.21 12.54 19.53
CA VAL A 15 9.05 13.30 20.45
C VAL A 15 9.46 14.60 19.76
N ARG A 16 9.16 15.73 20.38
CA ARG A 16 9.59 17.05 19.91
C ARG A 16 10.37 17.77 21.00
N MET A 17 11.25 18.65 20.54
CA MET A 17 11.90 19.63 21.41
C MET A 17 11.12 20.94 21.30
N GLU A 18 10.56 21.42 22.40
CA GLU A 18 9.84 22.69 22.46
C GLU A 18 10.33 23.48 23.68
N ASN A 19 10.86 24.69 23.47
CA ASN A 19 11.44 25.54 24.52
C ASN A 19 12.49 24.84 25.42
N ASP A 20 13.38 24.06 24.82
CA ASP A 20 14.40 23.23 25.49
C ASP A 20 13.85 22.10 26.39
N GLU A 21 12.56 21.79 26.27
CA GLU A 21 11.92 20.67 26.93
C GLU A 21 11.54 19.57 25.92
N LEU A 22 11.63 18.30 26.35
CA LEU A 22 11.15 17.15 25.57
C LEU A 22 9.65 16.98 25.75
N VAL A 23 8.91 17.18 24.67
CA VAL A 23 7.45 16.96 24.62
C VAL A 23 7.18 15.64 23.94
N PHE A 24 6.40 14.79 24.61
CA PHE A 24 5.94 13.51 24.10
C PHE A 24 4.47 13.63 23.69
N GLU A 25 4.20 13.48 22.40
CA GLU A 25 2.84 13.43 21.86
C GLU A 25 2.47 12.00 21.55
N LYS A 26 1.36 11.52 22.07
CA LYS A 26 0.84 10.19 21.75
C LYS A 26 -0.37 10.31 20.85
N LEU A 27 -0.36 9.56 19.75
CA LEU A 27 -1.49 9.44 18.84
C LEU A 27 -2.55 8.51 19.44
N LEU A 28 -3.79 8.97 19.41
CA LEU A 28 -4.94 8.21 19.86
C LEU A 28 -6.02 8.21 18.79
N ALA A 29 -6.63 7.06 18.54
CA ALA A 29 -7.84 6.95 17.75
C ALA A 29 -9.06 7.34 18.60
N ILE A 30 -9.99 8.09 17.99
CA ILE A 30 -11.21 8.52 18.66
C ILE A 30 -12.41 7.89 17.98
N HIS A 31 -13.12 7.05 18.71
CA HIS A 31 -14.37 6.44 18.26
C HIS A 31 -15.56 7.02 19.05
N LYS A 32 -16.72 7.05 18.42
CA LYS A 32 -17.96 7.40 19.12
C LYS A 32 -18.64 6.13 19.61
N ASN A 33 -19.04 6.15 20.89
CA ASN A 33 -19.88 5.09 21.44
C ASN A 33 -21.35 5.24 21.01
N LEU A 34 -22.22 4.34 21.45
CA LEU A 34 -23.66 4.35 21.16
C LEU A 34 -24.38 5.60 21.67
N HIS A 35 -23.80 6.32 22.63
CA HIS A 35 -24.33 7.56 23.18
C HIS A 35 -23.74 8.81 22.56
N GLY A 36 -22.86 8.65 21.52
CA GLY A 36 -22.21 9.76 20.83
C GLY A 36 -21.00 10.36 21.57
N GLU A 37 -20.55 9.74 22.67
CA GLU A 37 -19.39 10.18 23.44
C GLU A 37 -18.09 9.68 22.78
N ASN A 38 -17.05 10.50 22.87
CA ASN A 38 -15.74 10.16 22.33
C ASN A 38 -14.98 9.20 23.26
N ILE A 39 -14.68 8.00 22.79
CA ILE A 39 -13.81 7.04 23.45
C ILE A 39 -12.45 7.05 22.75
N ARG A 40 -11.38 7.08 23.54
CA ARG A 40 -9.99 7.10 23.06
C ARG A 40 -9.40 5.70 23.12
N PHE A 41 -8.83 5.26 21.99
CA PHE A 41 -8.09 4.02 21.86
C PHE A 41 -6.64 4.31 21.52
N GLN A 42 -5.73 3.46 21.99
CA GLN A 42 -4.36 3.47 21.51
C GLN A 42 -4.35 2.90 20.09
N LEU A 43 -3.39 3.31 19.26
CA LEU A 43 -3.26 2.76 17.90
C LEU A 43 -3.02 1.25 17.93
N SER A 44 -2.34 0.73 18.96
CA SER A 44 -2.16 -0.71 19.19
C SER A 44 -3.45 -1.50 19.37
N GLU A 45 -4.52 -0.85 19.84
CA GLU A 45 -5.84 -1.46 20.05
C GLU A 45 -6.70 -1.46 18.77
N GLU A 46 -6.28 -0.73 17.73
CA GLU A 46 -6.94 -0.69 16.44
C GLU A 46 -6.74 -1.98 15.63
N SER A 47 -7.63 -2.19 14.64
CA SER A 47 -7.49 -3.28 13.69
C SER A 47 -6.22 -3.13 12.83
N ASP A 48 -5.68 -4.24 12.34
CA ASP A 48 -4.49 -4.22 11.46
C ASP A 48 -4.76 -3.41 10.18
N GLY A 49 -5.99 -3.41 9.69
CA GLY A 49 -6.40 -2.57 8.55
C GLY A 49 -6.32 -1.08 8.86
N THR A 50 -6.78 -0.66 10.04
CA THR A 50 -6.68 0.73 10.51
C THR A 50 -5.22 1.14 10.66
N LYS A 51 -4.39 0.29 11.27
CA LYS A 51 -2.93 0.51 11.39
C LYS A 51 -2.28 0.67 10.02
N ARG A 52 -2.61 -0.21 9.08
CA ARG A 52 -2.08 -0.15 7.72
C ARG A 52 -2.47 1.14 6.99
N LEU A 53 -3.72 1.58 7.10
CA LEU A 53 -4.14 2.88 6.56
C LEU A 53 -3.35 4.02 7.17
N TRP A 54 -3.14 3.98 8.48
CA TRP A 54 -2.33 4.97 9.18
C TRP A 54 -0.91 5.07 8.63
N ASP A 55 -0.26 3.93 8.39
CA ASP A 55 1.09 3.87 7.80
C ASP A 55 1.14 4.48 6.39
N LEU A 56 0.04 4.43 5.63
CA LEU A 56 -0.05 4.97 4.27
C LEU A 56 -0.33 6.48 4.22
N ILE A 57 -0.91 7.08 5.29
CA ILE A 57 -1.26 8.51 5.34
C ILE A 57 -0.09 9.44 5.00
N PRO A 58 1.14 9.24 5.52
CA PRO A 58 2.26 10.12 5.19
C PRO A 58 2.61 10.12 3.71
N ALA A 59 2.53 8.96 3.04
CA ALA A 59 2.74 8.84 1.60
C ALA A 59 1.66 9.60 0.84
N LEU A 60 0.38 9.41 1.19
CA LEU A 60 -0.75 10.12 0.56
C LEU A 60 -0.66 11.64 0.77
N ALA A 61 -0.24 12.09 1.95
CA ALA A 61 -0.06 13.52 2.24
C ALA A 61 1.06 14.15 1.40
N LYS A 62 2.15 13.41 1.14
CA LYS A 62 3.25 13.87 0.27
C LYS A 62 2.84 13.94 -1.19
N LEU A 63 1.99 13.03 -1.67
CA LEU A 63 1.53 13.04 -3.06
C LEU A 63 0.91 14.37 -3.46
N LYS A 64 0.10 14.97 -2.58
CA LYS A 64 -0.53 16.28 -2.83
C LYS A 64 0.45 17.42 -3.04
N LYS A 65 1.68 17.29 -2.54
CA LYS A 65 2.69 18.36 -2.62
C LYS A 65 3.45 18.39 -3.95
N GLY A 66 3.30 17.39 -4.82
CA GLY A 66 3.84 17.39 -6.19
C GLY A 66 5.36 17.53 -6.27
N GLN A 67 6.13 16.91 -5.39
CA GLN A 67 7.56 17.14 -5.23
C GLN A 67 8.50 16.13 -5.94
N GLY A 68 8.00 15.37 -6.90
CA GLY A 68 8.81 14.38 -7.61
C GLY A 68 9.30 13.24 -6.69
N THR A 69 8.41 12.69 -5.89
CA THR A 69 8.72 11.65 -4.91
C THR A 69 8.43 10.27 -5.49
N VAL A 70 9.32 9.32 -5.25
CA VAL A 70 9.09 7.89 -5.55
C VAL A 70 8.64 7.20 -4.26
N PHE A 71 7.49 6.54 -4.31
CA PHE A 71 6.98 5.71 -3.23
C PHE A 71 7.18 4.25 -3.60
N VAL A 72 7.72 3.47 -2.68
CA VAL A 72 7.84 2.02 -2.81
C VAL A 72 7.04 1.41 -1.67
N ILE A 73 6.00 0.66 -2.01
CA ILE A 73 5.08 0.05 -1.04
C ILE A 73 5.03 -1.45 -1.29
N ASP A 74 5.54 -2.22 -0.34
CA ASP A 74 5.43 -3.66 -0.39
C ASP A 74 4.10 -4.12 0.18
N GLU A 75 3.45 -5.11 -0.47
CA GLU A 75 2.15 -5.65 -0.07
C GLU A 75 1.12 -4.53 0.17
N LEU A 76 0.78 -3.77 -0.87
CA LEU A 76 -0.18 -2.66 -0.77
C LEU A 76 -1.52 -3.09 -0.17
N ASP A 77 -1.97 -4.30 -0.51
CA ASP A 77 -3.25 -4.90 -0.10
C ASP A 77 -3.22 -5.53 1.31
N ARG A 78 -2.06 -5.62 1.95
CA ARG A 78 -1.91 -6.29 3.24
C ARG A 78 -2.85 -5.70 4.29
N SER A 79 -3.62 -6.57 4.92
CA SER A 79 -4.60 -6.24 5.98
C SER A 79 -5.71 -5.27 5.57
N LEU A 80 -5.81 -4.90 4.30
CA LEU A 80 -6.84 -4.01 3.79
C LEU A 80 -8.02 -4.78 3.19
N HIS A 81 -9.23 -4.23 3.33
CA HIS A 81 -10.38 -4.71 2.57
C HIS A 81 -10.14 -4.49 1.07
N THR A 82 -10.54 -5.45 0.22
CA THR A 82 -10.26 -5.49 -1.23
C THR A 82 -10.56 -4.20 -2.00
N GLN A 83 -11.51 -3.39 -1.56
CA GLN A 83 -11.86 -2.12 -2.20
C GLN A 83 -10.88 -0.98 -1.86
N LEU A 84 -10.15 -1.07 -0.75
CA LEU A 84 -9.26 0.00 -0.30
C LEU A 84 -8.01 0.16 -1.17
N PRO A 85 -7.29 -0.91 -1.55
CA PRO A 85 -6.17 -0.80 -2.48
C PRO A 85 -6.57 -0.16 -3.80
N GLU A 86 -7.70 -0.55 -4.37
CA GLU A 86 -8.22 0.02 -5.62
C GLU A 86 -8.51 1.53 -5.46
N TRP A 87 -9.15 1.92 -4.35
CA TRP A 87 -9.42 3.32 -4.05
C TRP A 87 -8.13 4.14 -3.87
N LEU A 88 -7.13 3.61 -3.16
CA LEU A 88 -5.83 4.25 -2.97
C LEU A 88 -5.12 4.48 -4.31
N LEU A 89 -5.16 3.50 -5.21
CA LEU A 89 -4.56 3.60 -6.53
C LEU A 89 -5.28 4.63 -7.41
N LYS A 90 -6.61 4.64 -7.40
CA LYS A 90 -7.40 5.68 -8.08
C LYS A 90 -7.07 7.07 -7.56
N TYR A 91 -7.01 7.22 -6.23
CA TYR A 91 -6.63 8.47 -5.62
C TYR A 91 -5.21 8.91 -6.04
N PHE A 92 -4.25 7.98 -6.08
CA PHE A 92 -2.91 8.26 -6.58
C PHE A 92 -2.95 8.78 -8.01
N LEU A 93 -3.65 8.08 -8.91
CA LEU A 93 -3.76 8.45 -10.32
C LEU A 93 -4.43 9.83 -10.51
N ASP A 94 -5.45 10.13 -9.70
CA ASP A 94 -6.18 11.40 -9.76
C ASP A 94 -5.34 12.61 -9.31
N VAL A 95 -4.45 12.41 -8.30
CA VAL A 95 -3.61 13.50 -7.79
C VAL A 95 -2.26 13.62 -8.49
N CYS A 96 -1.86 12.60 -9.24
CA CYS A 96 -0.61 12.61 -10.00
C CYS A 96 -0.83 13.19 -11.39
N HIS A 97 -0.55 14.49 -11.52
CA HIS A 97 -0.50 15.15 -12.82
C HIS A 97 0.87 14.92 -13.50
N ALA A 98 0.95 15.09 -14.81
CA ALA A 98 2.16 14.92 -15.60
C ALA A 98 3.37 15.71 -15.04
N ASP A 99 3.11 16.88 -14.46
CA ASP A 99 4.14 17.75 -13.90
C ASP A 99 4.56 17.37 -12.47
N SER A 100 3.83 16.49 -11.79
CA SER A 100 4.10 16.12 -10.40
C SER A 100 5.39 15.30 -10.24
N ARG A 101 5.78 14.54 -11.28
CA ARG A 101 6.90 13.58 -11.30
C ARG A 101 6.85 12.57 -10.16
N ASN A 102 5.70 12.39 -9.54
CA ASN A 102 5.53 11.38 -8.50
C ASN A 102 5.42 9.99 -9.15
N GLN A 103 6.03 9.00 -8.52
CA GLN A 103 5.98 7.61 -8.95
C GLN A 103 5.56 6.71 -7.80
N LEU A 104 4.78 5.70 -8.09
CA LEU A 104 4.40 4.65 -7.14
C LEU A 104 4.84 3.30 -7.71
N ILE A 105 5.67 2.61 -6.96
CA ILE A 105 6.05 1.21 -7.20
C ILE A 105 5.45 0.41 -6.05
N PHE A 106 4.69 -0.62 -6.34
CA PHE A 106 4.11 -1.44 -5.29
C PHE A 106 4.05 -2.92 -5.70
N THR A 107 4.02 -3.79 -4.69
CA THR A 107 3.70 -5.20 -4.86
C THR A 107 2.31 -5.49 -4.32
N THR A 108 1.66 -6.53 -4.83
CA THR A 108 0.34 -6.96 -4.41
C THR A 108 0.08 -8.41 -4.72
N HIS A 109 -0.75 -9.05 -3.92
CA HIS A 109 -1.33 -10.37 -4.18
C HIS A 109 -2.80 -10.28 -4.63
N ASP A 110 -3.39 -9.08 -4.62
CA ASP A 110 -4.78 -8.88 -5.01
C ASP A 110 -4.95 -8.77 -6.53
N VAL A 111 -5.40 -9.86 -7.13
CA VAL A 111 -5.70 -9.93 -8.57
C VAL A 111 -6.90 -9.07 -8.98
N ASN A 112 -7.68 -8.54 -8.04
CA ASN A 112 -8.83 -7.69 -8.34
C ASN A 112 -8.41 -6.34 -8.90
N ILE A 113 -7.22 -5.87 -8.54
CA ILE A 113 -6.68 -4.61 -9.06
C ILE A 113 -6.08 -4.74 -10.48
N LEU A 114 -5.94 -5.97 -11.01
CA LEU A 114 -5.47 -6.20 -12.38
C LEU A 114 -6.56 -5.84 -13.40
N THR A 115 -6.89 -4.56 -13.49
CA THR A 115 -7.87 -4.04 -14.44
C THR A 115 -7.22 -3.06 -15.40
N GLN A 116 -7.72 -3.03 -16.65
CA GLN A 116 -7.23 -2.10 -17.67
C GLN A 116 -7.71 -0.66 -17.44
N ASP A 117 -8.68 -0.47 -16.55
CA ASP A 117 -9.14 0.84 -16.12
C ASP A 117 -8.14 1.53 -15.18
N LEU A 118 -7.30 0.73 -14.51
CA LEU A 118 -6.28 1.24 -13.59
C LEU A 118 -4.90 1.31 -14.23
N PHE A 119 -4.53 0.27 -14.99
CA PHE A 119 -3.15 0.11 -15.45
C PHE A 119 -3.06 -0.24 -16.92
N ARG A 120 -2.03 0.31 -17.56
CA ARG A 120 -1.55 -0.18 -18.85
C ARG A 120 -0.73 -1.45 -18.65
N ARG A 121 -0.58 -2.25 -19.73
CA ARG A 121 0.19 -3.50 -19.67
C ARG A 121 1.67 -3.29 -19.37
N ASP A 122 2.24 -2.18 -19.79
CA ASP A 122 3.62 -1.80 -19.55
C ASP A 122 3.89 -1.38 -18.08
N GLU A 123 2.84 -1.10 -17.31
CA GLU A 123 2.89 -0.80 -15.89
C GLU A 123 2.77 -2.06 -15.03
N LEU A 124 2.35 -3.18 -15.61
CA LEU A 124 2.16 -4.46 -14.93
C LEU A 124 3.35 -5.39 -15.14
N TRP A 125 3.87 -5.90 -14.04
CA TRP A 125 5.02 -6.79 -14.01
C TRP A 125 4.69 -8.03 -13.20
N GLY A 126 5.10 -9.19 -13.69
CA GLY A 126 5.03 -10.46 -12.98
C GLY A 126 6.40 -10.88 -12.49
N ILE A 127 6.44 -11.55 -11.34
CA ILE A 127 7.64 -12.19 -10.79
C ILE A 127 7.35 -13.67 -10.68
N ASP A 128 8.23 -14.49 -11.26
CA ASP A 128 8.14 -15.93 -11.19
C ASP A 128 9.46 -16.52 -10.71
N LYS A 129 9.47 -17.78 -10.28
CA LYS A 129 10.70 -18.51 -9.96
C LYS A 129 11.00 -19.53 -11.03
N ASN A 130 12.24 -19.53 -11.53
CA ASN A 130 12.71 -20.59 -12.40
C ASN A 130 12.98 -21.88 -11.59
N PRO A 131 13.23 -23.02 -12.26
CA PRO A 131 13.54 -24.28 -11.60
C PRO A 131 14.77 -24.23 -10.67
N ASP A 132 15.70 -23.30 -10.92
CA ASP A 132 16.91 -23.10 -10.12
C ASP A 132 16.65 -22.21 -8.88
N GLY A 133 15.40 -21.74 -8.71
CA GLY A 133 15.00 -20.89 -7.58
C GLY A 133 15.28 -19.39 -7.76
N ALA A 134 15.84 -18.98 -8.90
CA ALA A 134 16.06 -17.57 -9.20
C ALA A 134 14.74 -16.87 -9.59
N SER A 135 14.57 -15.62 -9.16
CA SER A 135 13.41 -14.81 -9.55
C SER A 135 13.59 -14.21 -10.93
N ILE A 136 12.57 -14.31 -11.77
CA ILE A 136 12.49 -13.73 -13.10
C ILE A 136 11.41 -12.68 -13.12
N LEU A 137 11.76 -11.46 -13.51
CA LEU A 137 10.86 -10.35 -13.71
C LEU A 137 10.51 -10.22 -15.20
N TYR A 138 9.22 -10.07 -15.53
CA TYR A 138 8.76 -9.89 -16.90
C TYR A 138 7.60 -8.89 -16.96
N SER A 139 7.50 -8.16 -18.07
CA SER A 139 6.41 -7.23 -18.31
C SER A 139 5.21 -7.92 -18.96
N PHE A 140 4.00 -7.56 -18.55
CA PHE A 140 2.79 -8.03 -19.23
C PHE A 140 2.67 -7.52 -20.67
N ARG A 141 3.40 -6.47 -21.02
CA ARG A 141 3.55 -5.97 -22.39
C ARG A 141 4.21 -7.00 -23.33
N ASP A 142 5.08 -7.88 -22.82
CA ASP A 142 5.85 -8.82 -23.64
C ASP A 142 4.98 -9.95 -24.23
N PHE A 143 3.78 -10.15 -23.66
CA PHE A 143 2.81 -11.14 -24.13
C PHE A 143 1.99 -10.65 -25.34
N LYS A 144 2.65 -10.39 -26.48
CA LYS A 144 2.06 -9.85 -27.71
C LYS A 144 0.94 -10.69 -28.32
N LYS A 145 0.89 -12.00 -28.04
CA LYS A 145 -0.14 -12.92 -28.53
C LYS A 145 -1.49 -12.71 -27.84
N ILE A 146 -1.51 -11.99 -26.74
CA ILE A 146 -2.74 -11.72 -25.98
C ILE A 146 -3.31 -10.41 -26.51
N ARG A 147 -4.49 -10.46 -27.13
CA ARG A 147 -5.20 -9.29 -27.66
C ARG A 147 -5.41 -8.24 -26.56
N SER A 148 -5.34 -6.97 -26.95
CA SER A 148 -5.45 -5.83 -26.02
C SER A 148 -6.81 -5.72 -25.34
N ASP A 149 -7.87 -6.24 -26.00
CA ASP A 149 -9.25 -6.23 -25.51
C ASP A 149 -9.57 -7.34 -24.49
N ARG A 150 -8.66 -8.29 -24.27
CA ARG A 150 -8.86 -9.36 -23.29
C ARG A 150 -8.65 -8.86 -21.86
N ASN A 151 -9.54 -9.29 -20.98
CA ASN A 151 -9.43 -9.03 -19.56
C ASN A 151 -8.14 -9.65 -18.99
N ILE A 152 -7.18 -8.80 -18.62
CA ILE A 152 -5.85 -9.16 -18.12
C ILE A 152 -5.95 -10.11 -16.92
N ARG A 153 -6.85 -9.84 -15.98
CA ARG A 153 -7.08 -10.67 -14.80
C ARG A 153 -7.44 -12.12 -15.17
N LYS A 154 -8.37 -12.30 -16.12
CA LYS A 154 -8.73 -13.65 -16.57
C LYS A 154 -7.56 -14.35 -17.25
N VAL A 155 -6.79 -13.65 -18.04
CA VAL A 155 -5.62 -14.19 -18.74
C VAL A 155 -4.55 -14.63 -17.74
N TYR A 156 -4.28 -13.80 -16.73
CA TYR A 156 -3.36 -14.09 -15.65
C TYR A 156 -3.81 -15.32 -14.85
N LEU A 157 -5.04 -15.33 -14.35
CA LEU A 157 -5.58 -16.46 -13.56
C LEU A 157 -5.61 -17.80 -14.32
N ASN A 158 -5.67 -17.76 -15.64
CA ASN A 158 -5.55 -18.96 -16.49
C ASN A 158 -4.10 -19.41 -16.73
N GLY A 159 -3.11 -18.79 -16.07
CA GLY A 159 -1.69 -19.13 -16.19
C GLY A 159 -1.04 -18.76 -17.52
N LEU A 160 -1.72 -18.00 -18.40
CA LEU A 160 -1.22 -17.67 -19.73
C LEU A 160 -0.11 -16.60 -19.70
N MET A 161 0.16 -16.02 -18.54
CA MET A 161 1.17 -14.96 -18.34
C MET A 161 2.22 -15.35 -17.27
N GLY A 162 2.25 -16.60 -16.79
CA GLY A 162 3.13 -17.00 -15.69
C GLY A 162 2.71 -16.45 -14.34
N ALA A 163 3.58 -16.56 -13.33
CA ALA A 163 3.41 -16.05 -11.95
C ALA A 163 2.14 -16.52 -11.23
N VAL A 164 1.47 -17.55 -11.70
CA VAL A 164 0.38 -18.21 -11.00
C VAL A 164 0.95 -19.40 -10.21
N PRO A 165 0.76 -19.46 -8.89
CA PRO A 165 1.23 -20.58 -8.10
C PRO A 165 0.67 -21.90 -8.63
N THR A 166 1.55 -22.85 -8.96
CA THR A 166 1.16 -24.20 -9.29
C THR A 166 0.88 -24.93 -7.97
N ILE A 167 -0.39 -25.19 -7.68
CA ILE A 167 -0.78 -26.02 -6.54
C ILE A 167 -0.62 -27.47 -7.01
N LEU A 168 0.43 -28.14 -6.50
CA LEU A 168 0.69 -29.58 -6.71
C LEU A 168 -0.24 -30.39 -5.81
#